data_08620db4a737cf09b335a63611704179
#
_entry.id   08620db4a737cf09b335a63611704179
#
_cell.length_a   1.000
_cell.length_b   1.000
_cell.length_c   1.000
_cell.angle_alpha   90.00
_cell.angle_beta   90.00
_cell.angle_gamma   90.00
#
_symmetry.space_group_name_H-M   'P 1'
#
loop_
_entity.id
_entity.type
_entity.pdbx_description
1 polymer ?
#
loop_
_entity_poly.entity_id
_entity_poly.type
_entity_poly.pdbx_seq_one_letter_code
_entity_poly.pdbx_strand_id
1 'polypeptide(L)'
;PMNIQFVLDSLASKDTTRHTPLDLHIGSLIIRHGAVAYNQRDIAPKPGVFSPQHLGIRDLSAHIILSHLTDKDIHLTVKKISLKDKSGLQLKNLRFKLDADQQQALLRDFSIELPHSQLQLNDLRATYRIENKHIVKPTLQFQGGIKPSTITLADIACFVPEFSKFKDALQLRLQFSGTSTSARIHDLEFKTQSGSLLLRANGRVSDWDHMLRWKADISALKISGDGIGEVSRN
;
A
#
# COMPACT_ATOMS: atom_id res chain seq x y z
N PRO A 1 -9.21 2.98 27.31
CA PRO A 1 -7.87 2.58 26.87
C PRO A 1 -8.01 1.34 26.00
N MET A 2 -7.40 1.34 24.82
CA MET A 2 -7.42 0.17 23.94
C MET A 2 -6.46 -0.88 24.51
N ASN A 3 -6.82 -2.18 24.43
CA ASN A 3 -5.93 -3.26 24.82
C ASN A 3 -4.56 -3.22 24.11
N ILE A 4 -4.52 -2.72 22.89
CA ILE A 4 -3.29 -2.50 22.11
C ILE A 4 -2.40 -1.42 22.75
N GLN A 5 -2.99 -0.34 23.30
CA GLN A 5 -2.23 0.72 23.96
C GLN A 5 -1.47 0.17 25.18
N PHE A 6 -2.12 -0.70 25.95
CA PHE A 6 -1.46 -1.38 27.09
C PHE A 6 -0.25 -2.22 26.64
N VAL A 7 -0.38 -2.93 25.49
CA VAL A 7 0.74 -3.71 24.94
C VAL A 7 1.85 -2.80 24.44
N LEU A 8 1.51 -1.71 23.73
CA LEU A 8 2.49 -0.72 23.27
C LEU A 8 3.18 -0.02 24.45
N ASP A 9 2.43 0.36 25.49
CA ASP A 9 2.96 0.97 26.70
C ASP A 9 3.84 -0.01 27.51
N SER A 10 3.55 -1.31 27.42
CA SER A 10 4.37 -2.36 28.05
C SER A 10 5.69 -2.61 27.31
N LEU A 11 5.71 -2.36 26.00
CA LEU A 11 6.90 -2.45 25.16
C LEU A 11 7.71 -1.15 25.15
N ALA A 12 7.07 -0.02 25.47
CA ALA A 12 7.75 1.26 25.63
C ALA A 12 8.49 1.28 26.98
N SER A 13 9.80 1.17 26.95
CA SER A 13 10.62 1.33 28.16
C SER A 13 10.41 2.73 28.75
N LYS A 14 10.01 2.80 30.02
CA LYS A 14 9.88 4.06 30.77
C LYS A 14 11.24 4.65 31.19
N ASP A 15 12.31 3.89 31.02
CA ASP A 15 13.67 4.32 31.37
C ASP A 15 14.41 4.79 30.10
N THR A 16 14.46 6.10 29.93
CA THR A 16 15.17 6.76 28.81
C THR A 16 16.69 6.77 28.98
N THR A 17 17.20 6.31 30.11
CA THR A 17 18.65 6.31 30.43
C THR A 17 19.36 5.01 30.07
N ARG A 18 18.61 3.92 29.86
CA ARG A 18 19.15 2.62 29.44
C ARG A 18 18.59 2.26 28.07
N HIS A 19 19.39 2.42 27.03
CA HIS A 19 19.10 1.84 25.72
C HIS A 19 19.25 0.31 25.77
N THR A 20 18.18 -0.39 26.13
CA THR A 20 18.10 -1.82 25.84
C THR A 20 17.86 -1.98 24.35
N PRO A 21 18.76 -2.62 23.60
CA PRO A 21 18.52 -2.86 22.18
C PRO A 21 17.22 -3.66 22.02
N LEU A 22 16.38 -3.24 21.09
CA LEU A 22 15.18 -3.99 20.76
C LEU A 22 15.60 -5.32 20.12
N ASP A 23 15.11 -6.43 20.66
CA ASP A 23 15.29 -7.77 20.12
C ASP A 23 13.97 -8.53 20.34
N LEU A 24 13.08 -8.47 19.37
CA LEU A 24 11.76 -9.06 19.44
C LEU A 24 11.61 -10.18 18.41
N HIS A 25 11.31 -11.36 18.91
CA HIS A 25 10.96 -12.53 18.11
C HIS A 25 9.52 -12.94 18.40
N ILE A 26 8.65 -12.81 17.39
CA ILE A 26 7.28 -13.33 17.47
C ILE A 26 7.17 -14.46 16.45
N GLY A 27 7.18 -15.70 16.92
CA GLY A 27 7.12 -16.86 16.04
C GLY A 27 5.88 -16.86 15.14
N SER A 28 4.70 -16.53 15.69
CA SER A 28 3.47 -16.42 14.92
C SER A 28 2.39 -15.67 15.69
N LEU A 29 1.81 -14.66 15.05
CA LEU A 29 0.58 -14.02 15.50
C LEU A 29 -0.58 -14.49 14.60
N ILE A 30 -1.54 -15.19 15.21
CA ILE A 30 -2.73 -15.68 14.51
C ILE A 30 -3.97 -15.03 15.14
N ILE A 31 -4.74 -14.34 14.32
CA ILE A 31 -6.06 -13.80 14.68
C ILE A 31 -7.09 -14.51 13.80
N ARG A 32 -8.19 -14.98 14.40
CA ARG A 32 -9.30 -15.63 13.72
C ARG A 32 -10.59 -14.93 14.09
N HIS A 33 -11.31 -14.42 13.08
CA HIS A 33 -12.61 -13.75 13.24
C HIS A 33 -12.63 -12.64 14.30
N GLY A 34 -11.53 -11.88 14.40
CA GLY A 34 -11.43 -10.75 15.29
C GLY A 34 -12.34 -9.58 14.87
N ALA A 35 -12.60 -8.70 15.81
CA ALA A 35 -13.25 -7.43 15.56
C ALA A 35 -12.49 -6.30 16.24
N VAL A 36 -12.43 -5.14 15.58
CA VAL A 36 -11.79 -3.93 16.11
C VAL A 36 -12.75 -2.76 15.90
N ALA A 37 -13.07 -2.05 16.96
CA ALA A 37 -13.84 -0.82 16.90
C ALA A 37 -13.01 0.33 17.51
N TYR A 38 -12.87 1.39 16.75
CA TYR A 38 -12.22 2.61 17.20
C TYR A 38 -13.01 3.81 16.72
N ASN A 39 -13.33 4.74 17.61
CA ASN A 39 -14.03 5.96 17.29
C ASN A 39 -13.39 7.12 18.05
N GLN A 40 -12.87 8.08 17.32
CA GLN A 40 -12.40 9.34 17.85
C GLN A 40 -13.59 10.30 18.00
N ARG A 41 -13.84 10.79 19.23
CA ARG A 41 -15.06 11.52 19.55
C ARG A 41 -15.11 12.93 18.94
N ASP A 42 -13.97 13.54 18.72
CA ASP A 42 -13.84 14.94 18.28
C ASP A 42 -14.00 15.11 16.76
N ILE A 43 -14.08 14.01 16.01
CA ILE A 43 -14.19 14.00 14.55
C ILE A 43 -15.52 13.36 14.17
N ALA A 44 -16.29 14.01 13.31
CA ALA A 44 -17.54 13.44 12.82
C ALA A 44 -17.27 12.33 11.78
N PRO A 45 -17.88 11.13 11.91
CA PRO A 45 -17.75 10.07 10.92
C PRO A 45 -18.46 10.46 9.62
N LYS A 46 -17.87 10.08 8.49
CA LYS A 46 -18.51 10.15 7.17
C LYS A 46 -19.01 8.77 6.77
N PRO A 47 -20.32 8.53 6.65
CA PRO A 47 -20.86 7.23 6.24
C PRO A 47 -20.29 6.78 4.88
N GLY A 48 -19.93 5.50 4.75
CA GLY A 48 -19.43 4.93 3.49
C GLY A 48 -18.01 5.37 3.11
N VAL A 49 -17.35 6.19 3.94
CA VAL A 49 -15.96 6.63 3.71
C VAL A 49 -15.05 6.00 4.76
N PHE A 50 -13.95 5.44 4.30
CA PHE A 50 -12.93 4.90 5.20
C PHE A 50 -12.25 6.02 5.98
N SER A 51 -12.17 5.84 7.29
CA SER A 51 -11.51 6.78 8.19
C SER A 51 -10.73 6.02 9.25
N PRO A 52 -9.42 6.23 9.37
CA PRO A 52 -8.63 5.65 10.46
C PRO A 52 -9.08 6.12 11.84
N GLN A 53 -9.77 7.26 11.95
CA GLN A 53 -10.36 7.77 13.18
C GLN A 53 -11.67 7.07 13.57
N HIS A 54 -12.27 6.32 12.63
CA HIS A 54 -13.56 5.67 12.83
C HIS A 54 -13.56 4.25 12.24
N LEU A 55 -12.78 3.36 12.81
CA LEU A 55 -12.70 1.97 12.37
C LEU A 55 -13.86 1.13 12.90
N GLY A 56 -14.39 0.26 12.05
CA GLY A 56 -15.37 -0.75 12.42
C GLY A 56 -15.07 -2.06 11.70
N ILE A 57 -13.93 -2.67 12.08
CA ILE A 57 -13.42 -3.88 11.43
C ILE A 57 -14.14 -5.10 11.98
N ARG A 58 -14.57 -5.98 11.09
CA ARG A 58 -15.16 -7.29 11.37
C ARG A 58 -14.47 -8.36 10.55
N ASP A 59 -14.61 -9.60 10.96
CA ASP A 59 -14.05 -10.78 10.30
C ASP A 59 -12.53 -10.68 10.11
N LEU A 60 -11.84 -9.96 11.01
CA LEU A 60 -10.38 -9.82 10.95
C LEU A 60 -9.74 -11.19 11.14
N SER A 61 -9.05 -11.64 10.12
CA SER A 61 -8.16 -12.80 10.23
C SER A 61 -6.75 -12.40 9.81
N ALA A 62 -5.77 -12.75 10.61
CA ALA A 62 -4.38 -12.45 10.33
C ALA A 62 -3.48 -13.63 10.68
N HIS A 63 -2.48 -13.87 9.86
CA HIS A 63 -1.36 -14.77 10.15
C HIS A 63 -0.07 -14.05 9.79
N ILE A 64 0.64 -13.60 10.81
CA ILE A 64 1.85 -12.79 10.71
C ILE A 64 2.97 -13.51 11.46
N ILE A 65 4.14 -13.59 10.85
CA ILE A 65 5.37 -14.10 11.45
C ILE A 65 6.36 -12.94 11.49
N LEU A 66 6.79 -12.58 12.67
CA LEU A 66 7.88 -11.64 12.89
C LEU A 66 9.08 -12.43 13.39
N SER A 67 9.88 -12.93 12.45
CA SER A 67 11.03 -13.79 12.77
C SER A 67 12.10 -13.01 13.51
N HIS A 68 12.24 -11.72 13.20
CA HIS A 68 13.26 -10.87 13.77
C HIS A 68 12.86 -9.40 13.66
N LEU A 69 12.99 -8.68 14.76
CA LEU A 69 12.84 -7.23 14.81
C LEU A 69 13.85 -6.69 15.82
N THR A 70 14.86 -6.01 15.32
CA THR A 70 15.87 -5.33 16.12
C THR A 70 15.95 -3.85 15.75
N ASP A 71 16.81 -3.11 16.45
CA ASP A 71 17.16 -1.75 16.07
C ASP A 71 17.86 -1.66 14.68
N LYS A 72 18.27 -2.79 14.11
CA LYS A 72 19.08 -2.84 12.89
C LYS A 72 18.38 -3.50 11.71
N ASP A 73 17.47 -4.41 11.98
CA ASP A 73 16.83 -5.23 10.95
C ASP A 73 15.43 -5.68 11.32
N ILE A 74 14.63 -6.00 10.29
CA ILE A 74 13.29 -6.57 10.41
C ILE A 74 13.11 -7.68 9.37
N HIS A 75 12.60 -8.83 9.83
CA HIS A 75 12.15 -9.94 8.99
C HIS A 75 10.69 -10.25 9.29
N LEU A 76 9.80 -9.78 8.43
CA LEU A 76 8.35 -9.88 8.58
C LEU A 76 7.74 -10.68 7.43
N THR A 77 6.95 -11.69 7.76
CA THR A 77 6.11 -12.40 6.78
C THR A 77 4.65 -12.24 7.15
N VAL A 78 3.91 -11.56 6.31
CA VAL A 78 2.44 -11.56 6.35
C VAL A 78 1.95 -12.65 5.41
N LYS A 79 1.49 -13.78 5.97
CA LYS A 79 0.94 -14.90 5.20
C LYS A 79 -0.49 -14.62 4.76
N LYS A 80 -1.25 -13.92 5.61
CA LYS A 80 -2.63 -13.54 5.32
C LYS A 80 -3.05 -12.40 6.24
N ILE A 81 -3.73 -11.41 5.67
CA ILE A 81 -4.63 -10.50 6.39
C ILE A 81 -5.91 -10.39 5.57
N SER A 82 -7.05 -10.57 6.22
CA SER A 82 -8.36 -10.34 5.63
C SER A 82 -9.26 -9.64 6.65
N LEU A 83 -10.12 -8.75 6.18
CA LEU A 83 -11.04 -7.98 7.02
C LEU A 83 -12.18 -7.38 6.21
N LYS A 84 -13.22 -6.95 6.92
CA LYS A 84 -14.28 -6.08 6.41
C LYS A 84 -14.41 -4.87 7.32
N ASP A 85 -14.45 -3.67 6.76
CA ASP A 85 -14.69 -2.45 7.53
C ASP A 85 -16.11 -1.90 7.26
N LYS A 86 -16.64 -1.18 8.22
CA LYS A 86 -17.98 -0.54 8.12
C LYS A 86 -18.12 0.46 6.98
N SER A 87 -17.01 0.99 6.46
CA SER A 87 -16.97 1.87 5.28
C SER A 87 -17.26 1.16 3.96
N GLY A 88 -17.36 -0.17 3.96
CA GLY A 88 -17.50 -0.99 2.76
C GLY A 88 -16.20 -1.58 2.24
N LEU A 89 -15.05 -1.22 2.82
CA LEU A 89 -13.78 -1.85 2.48
C LEU A 89 -13.81 -3.34 2.81
N GLN A 90 -13.50 -4.17 1.83
CA GLN A 90 -13.34 -5.62 2.00
C GLN A 90 -11.97 -6.04 1.49
N LEU A 91 -11.12 -6.46 2.39
CA LEU A 91 -9.83 -7.06 2.08
C LEU A 91 -9.98 -8.58 2.17
N LYS A 92 -9.94 -9.27 1.03
CA LYS A 92 -10.01 -10.74 0.99
C LYS A 92 -8.70 -11.38 1.39
N ASN A 93 -7.60 -10.82 0.91
CA ASN A 93 -6.27 -11.30 1.25
C ASN A 93 -5.22 -10.21 1.03
N LEU A 94 -4.29 -10.11 1.96
CA LEU A 94 -3.03 -9.37 1.83
C LEU A 94 -1.92 -10.30 2.28
N ARG A 95 -0.89 -10.45 1.46
CA ARG A 95 0.32 -11.21 1.79
C ARG A 95 1.57 -10.52 1.26
N PHE A 96 2.66 -10.65 1.97
CA PHE A 96 3.98 -10.18 1.56
C PHE A 96 5.07 -10.70 2.50
N LYS A 97 6.32 -10.56 2.09
CA LYS A 97 7.51 -10.70 2.91
C LYS A 97 8.32 -9.41 2.85
N LEU A 98 8.75 -8.93 4.00
CA LEU A 98 9.58 -7.75 4.14
C LEU A 98 10.85 -8.13 4.88
N ASP A 99 11.98 -7.91 4.21
CA ASP A 99 13.31 -7.98 4.79
C ASP A 99 13.92 -6.59 4.68
N ALA A 100 14.32 -6.00 5.80
CA ALA A 100 14.97 -4.70 5.78
C ALA A 100 16.08 -4.64 6.83
N ASP A 101 17.15 -3.94 6.50
CA ASP A 101 18.30 -3.68 7.35
C ASP A 101 18.72 -2.20 7.26
N GLN A 102 19.90 -1.86 7.74
CA GLN A 102 20.39 -0.48 7.73
C GLN A 102 20.79 0.05 6.34
N GLN A 103 20.79 -0.79 5.31
CA GLN A 103 21.26 -0.44 3.97
C GLN A 103 20.21 -0.69 2.88
N GLN A 104 19.29 -1.63 3.12
CA GLN A 104 18.30 -2.02 2.11
C GLN A 104 16.99 -2.48 2.72
N ALA A 105 15.95 -2.40 1.92
CA ALA A 105 14.67 -3.02 2.17
C ALA A 105 14.21 -3.78 0.92
N LEU A 106 13.69 -4.98 1.12
CA LEU A 106 13.19 -5.86 0.07
C LEU A 106 11.79 -6.35 0.43
N LEU A 107 10.80 -5.94 -0.35
CA LEU A 107 9.43 -6.42 -0.27
C LEU A 107 9.20 -7.45 -1.39
N ARG A 108 8.86 -8.68 -1.01
CA ARG A 108 8.63 -9.81 -1.91
C ARG A 108 7.23 -10.40 -1.77
N ASP A 109 6.80 -11.11 -2.77
CA ASP A 109 5.55 -11.88 -2.79
C ASP A 109 4.31 -11.02 -2.46
N PHE A 110 4.37 -9.70 -2.69
CA PHE A 110 3.24 -8.82 -2.39
C PHE A 110 2.05 -9.13 -3.29
N SER A 111 0.93 -9.40 -2.66
CA SER A 111 -0.36 -9.58 -3.32
C SER A 111 -1.47 -9.05 -2.43
N ILE A 112 -2.37 -8.25 -3.01
CA ILE A 112 -3.61 -7.79 -2.38
C ILE A 112 -4.80 -8.23 -3.23
N GLU A 113 -5.82 -8.76 -2.59
CA GLU A 113 -7.07 -9.21 -3.20
C GLU A 113 -8.25 -8.49 -2.53
N LEU A 114 -9.03 -7.79 -3.33
CA LEU A 114 -10.31 -7.19 -2.98
C LEU A 114 -11.44 -7.96 -3.69
N PRO A 115 -12.72 -7.63 -3.51
CA PRO A 115 -13.82 -8.39 -4.14
C PRO A 115 -13.68 -8.61 -5.65
N HIS A 116 -13.23 -7.59 -6.40
CA HIS A 116 -13.12 -7.63 -7.86
C HIS A 116 -11.74 -7.20 -8.37
N SER A 117 -10.79 -6.97 -7.44
CA SER A 117 -9.45 -6.50 -7.75
C SER A 117 -8.39 -7.47 -7.24
N GLN A 118 -7.33 -7.62 -8.03
CA GLN A 118 -6.13 -8.33 -7.65
C GLN A 118 -4.91 -7.54 -8.11
N LEU A 119 -4.08 -7.12 -7.17
CA LEU A 119 -2.83 -6.42 -7.44
C LEU A 119 -1.66 -7.25 -6.92
N GLN A 120 -0.66 -7.43 -7.79
CA GLN A 120 0.58 -8.11 -7.46
C GLN A 120 1.77 -7.22 -7.82
N LEU A 121 2.77 -7.19 -6.95
CA LEU A 121 4.00 -6.48 -7.22
C LEU A 121 5.11 -7.42 -7.69
N ASN A 122 6.01 -6.91 -8.50
CA ASN A 122 7.36 -7.44 -8.58
C ASN A 122 8.07 -7.12 -7.26
N ASP A 123 9.21 -7.75 -7.02
CA ASP A 123 10.00 -7.41 -5.86
C ASP A 123 10.31 -5.91 -5.84
N LEU A 124 9.94 -5.25 -4.75
CA LEU A 124 10.32 -3.86 -4.51
C LEU A 124 11.60 -3.85 -3.70
N ARG A 125 12.61 -3.22 -4.23
CA ARG A 125 13.91 -3.03 -3.55
C ARG A 125 14.17 -1.56 -3.34
N ALA A 126 14.58 -1.21 -2.13
CA ALA A 126 15.13 0.08 -1.81
C ALA A 126 16.53 -0.09 -1.22
N THR A 127 17.45 0.83 -1.55
CA THR A 127 18.77 0.95 -0.92
C THR A 127 18.93 2.35 -0.37
N TYR A 128 19.57 2.47 0.79
CA TYR A 128 19.70 3.73 1.51
C TYR A 128 20.85 3.66 2.53
N ARG A 129 21.19 4.78 3.12
CA ARG A 129 22.00 4.85 4.35
C ARG A 129 21.15 5.40 5.48
N ILE A 130 21.42 4.90 6.68
CA ILE A 130 20.81 5.41 7.91
C ILE A 130 21.89 6.13 8.70
N GLU A 131 21.61 7.36 9.11
CA GLU A 131 22.42 8.16 10.03
C GLU A 131 21.47 8.74 11.09
N ASN A 132 21.85 8.67 12.35
CA ASN A 132 21.03 9.15 13.48
C ASN A 132 19.59 8.61 13.48
N LYS A 133 19.40 7.32 13.15
CA LYS A 133 18.10 6.64 13.03
C LYS A 133 17.18 7.17 11.91
N HIS A 134 17.70 7.96 10.98
CA HIS A 134 16.95 8.48 9.84
C HIS A 134 17.60 8.08 8.52
N ILE A 135 16.77 7.81 7.51
CA ILE A 135 17.25 7.58 6.16
C ILE A 135 17.84 8.89 5.61
N VAL A 136 19.09 8.81 5.15
CA VAL A 136 19.77 9.91 4.46
C VAL A 136 19.15 10.03 3.07
N LYS A 137 18.17 10.94 2.91
CA LYS A 137 17.34 11.08 1.69
C LYS A 137 18.11 11.01 0.37
N PRO A 138 19.25 11.72 0.17
CA PRO A 138 19.99 11.65 -1.09
C PRO A 138 20.52 10.26 -1.46
N THR A 139 20.61 9.35 -0.50
CA THR A 139 21.10 7.99 -0.73
C THR A 139 20.01 7.00 -1.11
N LEU A 140 18.74 7.40 -0.95
CA LEU A 140 17.60 6.53 -1.24
C LEU A 140 17.50 6.28 -2.74
N GLN A 141 17.55 5.01 -3.10
CA GLN A 141 17.23 4.52 -4.44
C GLN A 141 16.20 3.40 -4.30
N PHE A 142 15.26 3.34 -5.21
CA PHE A 142 14.26 2.28 -5.23
C PHE A 142 13.94 1.81 -6.64
N GLN A 143 13.51 0.56 -6.75
CA GLN A 143 13.02 -0.02 -7.99
C GLN A 143 11.95 -1.07 -7.70
N GLY A 144 11.06 -1.25 -8.65
CA GLY A 144 10.00 -2.24 -8.55
C GLY A 144 9.02 -2.15 -9.71
N GLY A 145 7.88 -2.79 -9.51
CA GLY A 145 6.80 -2.76 -10.51
C GLY A 145 5.54 -3.42 -10.04
N ILE A 146 4.49 -3.22 -10.83
CA ILE A 146 3.20 -3.89 -10.72
C ILE A 146 3.17 -4.93 -11.84
N LYS A 147 2.99 -6.20 -11.48
CA LYS A 147 2.70 -7.28 -12.43
C LYS A 147 1.35 -7.01 -13.10
N PRO A 148 1.05 -7.62 -14.25
CA PRO A 148 -0.29 -7.52 -14.82
C PRO A 148 -1.35 -7.78 -13.76
N SER A 149 -2.09 -6.75 -13.40
CA SER A 149 -3.01 -6.71 -12.27
C SER A 149 -4.35 -6.14 -12.73
N THR A 150 -5.44 -6.59 -12.10
CA THR A 150 -6.79 -6.10 -12.39
C THR A 150 -7.27 -5.26 -11.21
N ILE A 151 -7.80 -4.09 -11.47
CA ILE A 151 -8.34 -3.16 -10.47
C ILE A 151 -9.73 -2.75 -10.89
N THR A 152 -10.71 -2.94 -10.01
CA THR A 152 -12.06 -2.40 -10.14
C THR A 152 -12.18 -1.21 -9.18
N LEU A 153 -12.40 -0.03 -9.72
CA LEU A 153 -12.40 1.21 -8.92
C LEU A 153 -13.48 1.19 -7.82
N ALA A 154 -14.60 0.50 -8.04
CA ALA A 154 -15.64 0.33 -7.04
C ALA A 154 -15.14 -0.35 -5.75
N ASP A 155 -14.12 -1.21 -5.81
CA ASP A 155 -13.56 -1.86 -4.62
C ASP A 155 -12.85 -0.87 -3.68
N ILE A 156 -12.44 0.28 -4.20
CA ILE A 156 -11.75 1.35 -3.45
C ILE A 156 -12.62 2.62 -3.33
N ALA A 157 -13.90 2.52 -3.65
CA ALA A 157 -14.84 3.64 -3.55
C ALA A 157 -15.01 4.15 -2.10
N CYS A 158 -14.69 3.33 -1.10
CA CYS A 158 -14.65 3.79 0.29
C CYS A 158 -13.58 4.87 0.56
N PHE A 159 -12.56 5.01 -0.28
CA PHE A 159 -11.56 6.08 -0.22
C PHE A 159 -11.93 7.27 -1.10
N VAL A 160 -12.53 7.02 -2.25
CA VAL A 160 -12.96 8.01 -3.23
C VAL A 160 -14.35 7.63 -3.72
N PRO A 161 -15.44 8.19 -3.13
CA PRO A 161 -16.82 7.78 -3.40
C PRO A 161 -17.23 7.82 -4.87
N GLU A 162 -16.63 8.73 -5.65
CA GLU A 162 -16.86 8.87 -7.09
C GLU A 162 -16.52 7.60 -7.86
N PHE A 163 -15.60 6.79 -7.35
CA PHE A 163 -15.18 5.53 -7.97
C PHE A 163 -16.25 4.45 -8.00
N SER A 164 -17.30 4.59 -7.17
CA SER A 164 -18.45 3.67 -7.18
C SER A 164 -19.19 3.62 -8.53
N LYS A 165 -19.06 4.68 -9.33
CA LYS A 165 -19.71 4.80 -10.65
C LYS A 165 -18.96 4.03 -11.74
N PHE A 166 -17.66 3.76 -11.55
CA PHE A 166 -16.84 3.07 -12.54
C PHE A 166 -16.98 1.55 -12.38
N LYS A 167 -17.59 0.92 -13.35
CA LYS A 167 -17.87 -0.52 -13.35
C LYS A 167 -16.84 -1.34 -14.11
N ASP A 168 -16.15 -0.71 -15.08
CA ASP A 168 -15.18 -1.41 -15.91
C ASP A 168 -13.90 -1.71 -15.12
N ALA A 169 -13.40 -2.94 -15.25
CA ALA A 169 -12.16 -3.34 -14.63
C ALA A 169 -10.97 -2.80 -15.44
N LEU A 170 -9.98 -2.30 -14.71
CA LEU A 170 -8.75 -1.75 -15.25
C LEU A 170 -7.64 -2.79 -15.13
N GLN A 171 -6.92 -3.01 -16.20
CA GLN A 171 -5.67 -3.78 -16.20
C GLN A 171 -4.50 -2.81 -16.17
N LEU A 172 -3.61 -3.03 -15.21
CA LEU A 172 -2.44 -2.18 -14.96
C LEU A 172 -1.18 -3.03 -14.92
N ARG A 173 -0.15 -2.56 -15.63
CA ARG A 173 1.24 -3.03 -15.51
C ARG A 173 2.15 -1.83 -15.40
N LEU A 174 3.15 -1.88 -14.53
CA LEU A 174 4.06 -0.76 -14.29
C LEU A 174 5.44 -1.27 -13.92
N GLN A 175 6.49 -0.63 -14.46
CA GLN A 175 7.88 -0.79 -14.04
C GLN A 175 8.45 0.59 -13.72
N PHE A 176 9.09 0.73 -12.58
CA PHE A 176 9.64 2.00 -12.15
C PHE A 176 10.94 1.85 -11.35
N SER A 177 11.73 2.92 -11.35
CA SER A 177 12.86 3.12 -10.44
C SER A 177 12.97 4.59 -10.07
N GLY A 178 13.67 4.89 -8.99
CA GLY A 178 13.78 6.29 -8.58
C GLY A 178 14.71 6.51 -7.39
N THR A 179 14.69 7.75 -6.96
CA THR A 179 15.41 8.28 -5.80
C THR A 179 14.45 9.05 -4.91
N SER A 180 14.94 9.68 -3.85
CA SER A 180 14.11 10.51 -2.96
C SER A 180 13.41 11.68 -3.67
N THR A 181 13.91 12.14 -4.82
CA THR A 181 13.42 13.35 -5.51
C THR A 181 12.96 13.10 -6.94
N SER A 182 13.13 11.88 -7.47
CA SER A 182 12.75 11.58 -8.85
C SER A 182 12.36 10.12 -9.04
N ALA A 183 11.44 9.86 -9.96
CA ALA A 183 11.11 8.52 -10.43
C ALA A 183 11.09 8.46 -11.94
N ARG A 184 11.52 7.32 -12.48
CA ARG A 184 11.41 6.96 -13.88
C ARG A 184 10.41 5.83 -14.02
N ILE A 185 9.43 6.03 -14.86
CA ILE A 185 8.50 5.01 -15.32
C ILE A 185 9.08 4.40 -16.58
N HIS A 186 9.49 3.13 -16.52
CA HIS A 186 10.11 2.45 -17.65
C HIS A 186 9.07 1.88 -18.60
N ASP A 187 7.96 1.36 -18.04
CA ASP A 187 6.86 0.76 -18.77
C ASP A 187 5.58 0.95 -17.96
N LEU A 188 4.60 1.60 -18.56
CA LEU A 188 3.24 1.71 -18.07
C LEU A 188 2.31 1.19 -19.15
N GLU A 189 1.52 0.19 -18.83
CA GLU A 189 0.35 -0.19 -19.61
C GLU A 189 -0.90 -0.09 -18.71
N PHE A 190 -1.86 0.66 -19.19
CA PHE A 190 -3.15 0.84 -18.56
C PHE A 190 -4.23 0.63 -19.61
N LYS A 191 -5.17 -0.26 -19.35
CA LYS A 191 -6.30 -0.52 -20.26
C LYS A 191 -7.54 -0.93 -19.50
N THR A 192 -8.71 -0.59 -20.05
CA THR A 192 -9.98 -1.12 -19.59
C THR A 192 -10.18 -2.55 -20.08
N GLN A 193 -10.95 -3.35 -19.36
CA GLN A 193 -11.28 -4.71 -19.77
C GLN A 193 -12.12 -4.73 -21.04
N SER A 194 -13.00 -3.74 -21.23
CA SER A 194 -13.78 -3.54 -22.46
C SER A 194 -12.91 -3.20 -23.68
N GLY A 195 -11.67 -2.75 -23.47
CA GLY A 195 -10.79 -2.26 -24.52
C GLY A 195 -11.13 -0.85 -25.02
N SER A 196 -12.04 -0.16 -24.33
CA SER A 196 -12.44 1.22 -24.66
C SER A 196 -11.32 2.23 -24.42
N LEU A 197 -10.38 1.94 -23.51
CA LEU A 197 -9.19 2.74 -23.25
C LEU A 197 -7.96 1.85 -23.23
N LEU A 198 -6.91 2.29 -23.93
CA LEU A 198 -5.54 1.75 -23.82
C LEU A 198 -4.57 2.92 -23.77
N LEU A 199 -3.70 2.93 -22.77
CA LEU A 199 -2.57 3.84 -22.67
C LEU A 199 -1.29 3.02 -22.46
N ARG A 200 -0.27 3.29 -23.28
CA ARG A 200 1.11 2.85 -23.04
C ARG A 200 2.02 4.05 -23.01
N ALA A 201 2.81 4.15 -21.97
CA ALA A 201 3.69 5.28 -21.78
C ALA A 201 4.94 4.88 -21.00
N ASN A 202 5.96 5.70 -21.14
CA ASN A 202 7.09 5.79 -20.22
C ASN A 202 7.31 7.25 -19.82
N GLY A 203 8.12 7.50 -18.82
CA GLY A 203 8.32 8.89 -18.42
C GLY A 203 9.20 9.08 -17.22
N ARG A 204 9.29 10.33 -16.81
CA ARG A 204 10.03 10.76 -15.62
C ARG A 204 9.22 11.79 -14.86
N VAL A 205 9.26 11.67 -13.54
CA VAL A 205 8.76 12.67 -12.59
C VAL A 205 9.92 13.08 -11.71
N SER A 206 10.10 14.36 -11.45
CA SER A 206 11.20 14.87 -10.62
C SER A 206 10.78 16.13 -9.87
N ASP A 207 11.60 16.49 -8.89
CA ASP A 207 11.50 17.73 -8.09
C ASP A 207 10.18 17.87 -7.32
N TRP A 208 9.58 16.75 -6.89
CA TRP A 208 8.31 16.79 -6.16
C TRP A 208 8.40 17.49 -4.78
N ASP A 209 9.60 17.69 -4.26
CA ASP A 209 9.83 18.44 -3.01
C ASP A 209 9.73 19.97 -3.21
N HIS A 210 9.84 20.46 -4.45
CA HIS A 210 9.85 21.89 -4.77
C HIS A 210 8.81 22.22 -5.84
N MET A 211 9.14 21.94 -7.09
CA MET A 211 8.26 22.18 -8.23
C MET A 211 8.18 20.93 -9.10
N LEU A 212 7.07 20.23 -8.99
CA LEU A 212 6.82 18.99 -9.73
C LEU A 212 7.09 19.19 -11.22
N ARG A 213 8.04 18.42 -11.77
CA ARG A 213 8.34 18.35 -13.20
C ARG A 213 8.06 16.95 -13.68
N TRP A 214 7.44 16.85 -14.83
CA TRP A 214 7.18 15.56 -15.45
C TRP A 214 7.39 15.61 -16.94
N LYS A 215 7.80 14.49 -17.51
CA LYS A 215 7.87 14.24 -18.94
C LYS A 215 7.32 12.85 -19.17
N ALA A 216 6.40 12.73 -20.12
CA ALA A 216 5.83 11.44 -20.54
C ALA A 216 5.98 11.30 -22.05
N ASP A 217 6.37 10.09 -22.48
CA ASP A 217 6.39 9.68 -23.86
C ASP A 217 5.30 8.62 -24.03
N ILE A 218 4.25 8.97 -24.79
CA ILE A 218 3.10 8.10 -25.01
C ILE A 218 3.36 7.30 -26.29
N SER A 219 3.50 5.98 -26.15
CA SER A 219 3.73 5.07 -27.28
C SER A 219 2.46 4.54 -27.90
N ALA A 220 1.37 4.50 -27.14
CA ALA A 220 0.05 4.14 -27.64
C ALA A 220 -1.05 4.82 -26.80
N LEU A 221 -2.03 5.37 -27.48
CA LEU A 221 -3.27 5.86 -26.88
C LEU A 221 -4.43 5.46 -27.80
N LYS A 222 -5.38 4.69 -27.25
CA LYS A 222 -6.62 4.32 -27.92
C LYS A 222 -7.77 4.69 -27.00
N ILE A 223 -8.74 5.44 -27.53
CA ILE A 223 -9.97 5.79 -26.84
C ILE A 223 -11.10 5.51 -27.83
N SER A 224 -12.05 4.64 -27.48
CA SER A 224 -13.26 4.41 -28.28
C SER A 224 -14.43 5.26 -27.79
N GLY A 225 -15.38 5.59 -28.66
CA GLY A 225 -16.51 6.48 -28.35
C GLY A 225 -17.38 6.01 -27.19
N ASP A 226 -17.49 4.71 -27.00
CA ASP A 226 -18.24 4.12 -25.87
C ASP A 226 -17.57 4.40 -24.52
N GLY A 227 -16.23 4.51 -24.50
CA GLY A 227 -15.46 4.84 -23.28
C GLY A 227 -15.60 6.31 -22.85
N ILE A 228 -15.85 7.23 -23.78
CA ILE A 228 -16.09 8.65 -23.46
C ILE A 228 -17.49 8.83 -22.87
N GLY A 229 -18.47 8.05 -23.33
CA GLY A 229 -19.85 8.10 -22.83
C GLY A 229 -20.00 7.68 -21.37
N GLU A 230 -19.13 6.80 -20.87
CA GLU A 230 -19.15 6.37 -19.46
C GLU A 230 -18.45 7.38 -18.52
N VAL A 231 -17.49 8.14 -19.03
CA VAL A 231 -16.78 9.18 -18.26
C VAL A 231 -17.52 10.52 -18.26
N SER A 232 -18.34 10.80 -19.28
CA SER A 232 -18.99 12.11 -19.47
C SER A 232 -20.47 12.15 -19.12
N ARG A 233 -21.10 11.04 -18.72
CA ARG A 233 -22.48 11.03 -18.22
C ARG A 233 -22.52 11.31 -16.72
N ASN A 234 -22.29 12.57 -16.38
CA ASN A 234 -22.76 13.23 -15.16
C ASN A 234 -22.99 14.70 -15.42
#